data_ad8342042817b435283509e7a521e294
#
_entry.id   ad8342042817b435283509e7a521e294
#
_cell.length_a   1.000
_cell.length_b   1.000
_cell.length_c   1.000
_cell.angle_alpha   90.00
_cell.angle_beta   90.00
_cell.angle_gamma   90.00
#
_symmetry.space_group_name_H-M   'P 1'
#
loop_
_entity.id
_entity.type
_entity.pdbx_description
1 polymer ?
#
loop_
_entity_poly.entity_id
_entity_poly.type
_entity_poly.pdbx_seq_one_letter_code
_entity_poly.pdbx_strand_id
1 'polypeptide(L)'
;MYKRSGASSFVFNRTINQAATLGVTTTPLLSGLTDVTDYHQTLDVILSNGSLSSVGRDELLSGANSAAVGTSVSGFEIIQFANAVLMAPNTYRLSGLLRAQAGSGAEMIPVRTAGANFVLLNAAVDQPVMTLAEAGQSADWRIGPAQLDYGSTAYAAISSSGGLKPLRPLSPAYFRVQKLPVGFSFTWIRRTRDSGDSWDLAEVPLGEAGETYQLQIMHNGAVQRTVTTTSPNYLYAAADAVADFGTLPTSFSARITQVSTAFGPGAVTERTFNV
;
A
#
# COMPACT_ATOMS: atom_id res chain seq x y z
N MET A 1 0.25 -26.71 1.62
CA MET A 1 0.58 -25.82 0.50
C MET A 1 1.95 -26.17 -0.06
N TYR A 2 2.07 -26.21 -1.38
CA TYR A 2 3.32 -26.46 -2.11
C TYR A 2 3.62 -25.29 -3.04
N LYS A 3 4.91 -25.07 -3.29
CA LYS A 3 5.43 -24.01 -4.18
C LYS A 3 6.38 -24.60 -5.23
N ARG A 4 6.35 -24.01 -6.43
CA ARG A 4 7.29 -24.28 -7.51
C ARG A 4 7.77 -22.95 -8.11
N SER A 5 9.07 -22.78 -8.24
CA SER A 5 9.70 -21.64 -8.88
C SER A 5 10.30 -22.08 -10.22
N GLY A 6 9.91 -21.47 -11.32
CA GLY A 6 10.34 -21.84 -12.66
C GLY A 6 10.00 -23.29 -13.04
N ALA A 7 10.96 -24.00 -13.64
CA ALA A 7 10.80 -25.39 -14.11
C ALA A 7 11.11 -26.46 -13.05
N SER A 8 11.28 -26.10 -11.78
CA SER A 8 11.58 -27.01 -10.69
C SER A 8 10.38 -27.90 -10.32
N SER A 9 10.56 -28.89 -9.48
CA SER A 9 9.48 -29.66 -8.87
C SER A 9 8.76 -28.85 -7.79
N PHE A 10 7.51 -29.22 -7.48
CA PHE A 10 6.80 -28.67 -6.33
C PHE A 10 7.47 -29.09 -5.02
N VAL A 11 7.71 -28.12 -4.15
CA VAL A 11 8.29 -28.30 -2.83
C VAL A 11 7.27 -27.92 -1.78
N PHE A 12 7.18 -28.69 -0.69
CA PHE A 12 6.33 -28.34 0.45
C PHE A 12 6.77 -26.98 1.01
N ASN A 13 5.80 -26.07 1.20
CA ASN A 13 6.05 -24.73 1.71
C ASN A 13 5.61 -24.61 3.18
N ARG A 14 4.33 -24.88 3.46
CA ARG A 14 3.80 -24.87 4.82
C ARG A 14 2.44 -25.55 4.94
N THR A 15 2.05 -25.86 6.17
CA THR A 15 0.67 -26.24 6.52
C THR A 15 -0.08 -25.02 7.01
N ILE A 16 -1.32 -24.84 6.55
CA ILE A 16 -2.26 -23.84 7.04
C ILE A 16 -3.18 -24.54 8.03
N ASN A 17 -3.14 -24.13 9.30
CA ASN A 17 -3.80 -24.84 10.40
C ASN A 17 -5.10 -24.17 10.86
N GLN A 18 -5.36 -22.93 10.44
CA GLN A 18 -6.52 -22.15 10.88
C GLN A 18 -7.27 -21.59 9.68
N ALA A 19 -8.59 -21.54 9.77
CA ALA A 19 -9.42 -20.85 8.79
C ALA A 19 -9.37 -19.35 9.06
N ALA A 20 -9.04 -18.56 8.05
CA ALA A 20 -9.08 -17.11 8.13
C ALA A 20 -10.53 -16.60 8.17
N THR A 21 -10.76 -15.42 8.77
CA THR A 21 -12.05 -14.72 8.69
C THR A 21 -12.16 -14.06 7.32
N LEU A 22 -13.09 -14.55 6.52
CA LEU A 22 -13.29 -14.17 5.12
C LEU A 22 -14.73 -13.72 4.89
N GLY A 23 -14.91 -12.83 3.95
CA GLY A 23 -16.23 -12.36 3.52
C GLY A 23 -16.16 -11.53 2.25
N VAL A 24 -17.27 -10.88 1.97
CA VAL A 24 -17.39 -9.93 0.86
C VAL A 24 -18.11 -8.66 1.34
N THR A 25 -17.79 -7.54 0.72
CA THR A 25 -18.46 -6.27 0.99
C THR A 25 -19.86 -6.28 0.39
N THR A 26 -20.85 -5.76 1.12
CA THR A 26 -22.24 -5.62 0.63
C THR A 26 -22.60 -4.18 0.29
N THR A 27 -21.76 -3.22 0.71
CA THR A 27 -21.85 -1.80 0.33
C THR A 27 -20.58 -1.38 -0.40
N PRO A 28 -20.63 -0.33 -1.24
CA PRO A 28 -19.43 0.25 -1.83
C PRO A 28 -18.58 0.93 -0.76
N LEU A 29 -17.26 0.97 -1.00
CA LEU A 29 -16.30 1.72 -0.19
C LEU A 29 -15.71 2.84 -1.05
N LEU A 30 -15.97 4.09 -0.67
CA LEU A 30 -15.46 5.27 -1.37
C LEU A 30 -14.02 5.58 -0.91
N SER A 31 -13.27 6.33 -1.71
CA SER A 31 -12.02 6.93 -1.22
C SER A 31 -12.28 7.85 -0.04
N GLY A 32 -11.34 7.98 0.86
CA GLY A 32 -11.47 8.73 2.10
C GLY A 32 -10.15 9.35 2.55
N LEU A 33 -10.18 9.98 3.72
CA LEU A 33 -9.00 10.54 4.34
C LEU A 33 -8.08 9.43 4.85
N THR A 34 -6.77 9.61 4.71
CA THR A 34 -5.76 8.59 5.04
C THR A 34 -5.11 8.78 6.40
N ASP A 35 -5.16 10.00 6.95
CA ASP A 35 -4.38 10.38 8.14
C ASP A 35 -5.24 10.55 9.40
N VAL A 36 -6.54 10.26 9.31
CA VAL A 36 -7.49 10.38 10.41
C VAL A 36 -8.46 9.21 10.42
N THR A 37 -9.07 8.95 11.58
CA THR A 37 -10.16 7.98 11.67
C THR A 37 -11.41 8.54 11.02
N ASP A 38 -11.91 7.88 9.99
CA ASP A 38 -13.13 8.24 9.28
C ASP A 38 -14.35 7.64 9.98
N TYR A 39 -15.15 8.49 10.59
CA TYR A 39 -16.42 8.12 11.24
C TYR A 39 -17.64 8.36 10.34
N HIS A 40 -17.46 8.94 9.16
CA HIS A 40 -18.56 9.26 8.22
C HIS A 40 -18.88 8.08 7.31
N GLN A 41 -17.85 7.34 6.88
CA GLN A 41 -18.05 6.17 6.04
C GLN A 41 -18.27 4.92 6.89
N THR A 42 -19.12 4.05 6.38
CA THR A 42 -19.33 2.70 6.90
C THR A 42 -19.11 1.68 5.79
N LEU A 43 -18.72 0.47 6.17
CA LEU A 43 -18.57 -0.65 5.26
C LEU A 43 -19.34 -1.84 5.79
N ASP A 44 -20.33 -2.30 5.05
CA ASP A 44 -21.06 -3.51 5.39
C ASP A 44 -20.39 -4.73 4.73
N VAL A 45 -20.19 -5.77 5.52
CA VAL A 45 -19.57 -7.02 5.07
C VAL A 45 -20.40 -8.22 5.51
N ILE A 46 -20.52 -9.22 4.64
CA ILE A 46 -21.08 -10.53 4.99
C ILE A 46 -19.94 -11.52 5.06
N LEU A 47 -19.79 -12.20 6.19
CA LEU A 47 -18.73 -13.19 6.42
C LEU A 47 -19.16 -14.57 5.95
N SER A 48 -18.24 -15.26 5.30
CA SER A 48 -18.36 -16.68 5.00
C SER A 48 -17.89 -17.54 6.17
N ASN A 49 -16.99 -16.99 7.01
CA ASN A 49 -16.40 -17.65 8.16
C ASN A 49 -15.86 -16.63 9.19
N GLY A 50 -15.92 -16.99 10.47
CA GLY A 50 -15.38 -16.21 11.57
C GLY A 50 -16.37 -15.17 12.14
N SER A 51 -15.83 -14.25 12.92
CA SER A 51 -16.58 -13.15 13.55
C SER A 51 -15.71 -11.92 13.65
N LEU A 52 -16.33 -10.75 13.82
CA LEU A 52 -15.66 -9.48 14.03
C LEU A 52 -16.06 -8.90 15.38
N SER A 53 -15.15 -8.13 15.99
CA SER A 53 -15.38 -7.43 17.25
C SER A 53 -14.89 -5.99 17.16
N SER A 54 -15.52 -5.10 17.92
CA SER A 54 -15.05 -3.73 18.09
C SER A 54 -13.79 -3.69 18.97
N VAL A 55 -12.96 -2.68 18.79
CA VAL A 55 -11.74 -2.43 19.56
C VAL A 55 -11.69 -0.98 20.04
N GLY A 56 -10.95 -0.74 21.11
CA GLY A 56 -10.68 0.59 21.60
C GLY A 56 -9.74 1.37 20.67
N ARG A 57 -9.66 2.69 20.89
CA ARG A 57 -8.81 3.57 20.08
C ARG A 57 -7.33 3.15 20.13
N ASP A 58 -6.83 2.82 21.32
CA ASP A 58 -5.41 2.49 21.51
C ASP A 58 -5.05 1.17 20.83
N GLU A 59 -5.95 0.19 20.88
CA GLU A 59 -5.80 -1.07 20.14
C GLU A 59 -5.85 -0.86 18.64
N LEU A 60 -6.78 -0.01 18.16
CA LEU A 60 -6.88 0.36 16.75
C LEU A 60 -5.57 0.97 16.25
N LEU A 61 -5.02 1.97 16.98
CA LEU A 61 -3.76 2.63 16.65
C LEU A 61 -2.55 1.70 16.78
N SER A 62 -2.67 0.62 17.57
CA SER A 62 -1.66 -0.44 17.68
C SER A 62 -1.78 -1.54 16.60
N GLY A 63 -2.62 -1.34 15.59
CA GLY A 63 -2.73 -2.24 14.43
C GLY A 63 -3.86 -3.27 14.51
N ALA A 64 -4.71 -3.23 15.53
CA ALA A 64 -5.85 -4.13 15.64
C ALA A 64 -6.87 -3.93 14.52
N ASN A 65 -7.67 -4.97 14.25
CA ASN A 65 -8.74 -4.96 13.25
C ASN A 65 -8.29 -4.55 11.84
N SER A 66 -7.06 -4.92 11.48
CA SER A 66 -6.57 -4.75 10.10
C SER A 66 -7.28 -5.73 9.17
N ALA A 67 -7.75 -5.25 8.02
CA ALA A 67 -8.39 -6.06 7.00
C ALA A 67 -7.96 -5.65 5.59
N ALA A 68 -7.83 -6.63 4.71
CA ALA A 68 -7.63 -6.41 3.29
C ALA A 68 -8.96 -6.40 2.56
N VAL A 69 -9.25 -5.33 1.81
CA VAL A 69 -10.49 -5.17 1.04
C VAL A 69 -10.13 -4.93 -0.42
N GLY A 70 -10.56 -5.83 -1.31
CA GLY A 70 -10.21 -5.70 -2.71
C GLY A 70 -10.49 -6.91 -3.58
N THR A 71 -9.88 -6.89 -4.75
CA THR A 71 -9.91 -8.01 -5.71
C THR A 71 -8.50 -8.24 -6.27
N SER A 72 -8.27 -9.38 -6.89
CA SER A 72 -7.00 -9.67 -7.60
C SER A 72 -6.72 -8.67 -8.74
N VAL A 73 -7.76 -8.03 -9.30
CA VAL A 73 -7.64 -7.08 -10.41
C VAL A 73 -7.36 -5.66 -9.90
N SER A 74 -8.12 -5.20 -8.89
CA SER A 74 -8.02 -3.82 -8.38
C SER A 74 -7.01 -3.66 -7.25
N GLY A 75 -6.35 -4.74 -6.83
CA GLY A 75 -5.52 -4.76 -5.64
C GLY A 75 -6.33 -4.72 -4.34
N PHE A 76 -5.64 -4.80 -3.22
CA PHE A 76 -6.23 -4.82 -1.89
C PHE A 76 -5.80 -3.58 -1.12
N GLU A 77 -6.75 -2.75 -0.72
CA GLU A 77 -6.55 -1.71 0.27
C GLU A 77 -6.53 -2.35 1.66
N ILE A 78 -5.57 -1.97 2.49
CA ILE A 78 -5.55 -2.33 3.90
C ILE A 78 -6.26 -1.23 4.68
N ILE A 79 -7.31 -1.63 5.38
CA ILE A 79 -8.08 -0.76 6.27
C ILE A 79 -7.98 -1.28 7.70
N GLN A 80 -8.29 -0.43 8.68
CA GLN A 80 -8.64 -0.84 10.03
C GLN A 80 -10.02 -0.31 10.39
N PHE A 81 -10.69 -0.93 11.35
CA PHE A 81 -12.01 -0.50 11.81
C PHE A 81 -12.11 -0.55 13.34
N ALA A 82 -12.66 0.51 13.94
CA ALA A 82 -12.89 0.56 15.38
C ALA A 82 -14.10 -0.26 15.81
N ASN A 83 -15.19 -0.15 15.05
CA ASN A 83 -16.46 -0.78 15.43
C ASN A 83 -16.86 -1.83 14.39
N ALA A 84 -17.40 -2.94 14.90
CA ALA A 84 -18.06 -3.98 14.14
C ALA A 84 -19.41 -4.31 14.80
N VAL A 85 -20.49 -3.88 14.18
CA VAL A 85 -21.86 -4.09 14.70
C VAL A 85 -22.53 -5.18 13.87
N LEU A 86 -22.99 -6.23 14.54
CA LEU A 86 -23.74 -7.31 13.89
C LEU A 86 -25.14 -6.80 13.50
N MET A 87 -25.41 -6.72 12.21
CA MET A 87 -26.67 -6.21 11.66
C MET A 87 -27.67 -7.32 11.32
N ALA A 88 -27.16 -8.47 10.90
CA ALA A 88 -27.90 -9.68 10.55
C ALA A 88 -26.96 -10.90 10.69
N PRO A 89 -27.45 -12.14 10.59
CA PRO A 89 -26.55 -13.30 10.61
C PRO A 89 -25.34 -13.13 9.69
N ASN A 90 -24.14 -13.22 10.26
CA ASN A 90 -22.84 -13.05 9.60
C ASN A 90 -22.63 -11.69 8.90
N THR A 91 -23.52 -10.72 9.07
CA THR A 91 -23.44 -9.41 8.41
C THR A 91 -23.08 -8.34 9.42
N TYR A 92 -21.95 -7.68 9.21
CA TYR A 92 -21.42 -6.65 10.10
C TYR A 92 -21.36 -5.30 9.41
N ARG A 93 -21.68 -4.24 10.13
CA ARG A 93 -21.37 -2.87 9.77
C ARG A 93 -20.10 -2.42 10.48
N LEU A 94 -19.12 -2.03 9.71
CA LEU A 94 -17.82 -1.52 10.16
C LEU A 94 -17.85 0.01 10.12
N SER A 95 -17.30 0.66 11.16
CA SER A 95 -17.15 2.13 11.22
C SER A 95 -15.92 2.53 12.02
N GLY A 96 -15.56 3.83 11.98
CA GLY A 96 -14.31 4.30 12.54
C GLY A 96 -13.14 3.74 11.74
N LEU A 97 -13.11 4.03 10.43
CA LEU A 97 -12.17 3.42 9.50
C LEU A 97 -10.84 4.19 9.47
N LEU A 98 -9.72 3.48 9.55
CA LEU A 98 -8.42 3.97 9.12
C LEU A 98 -8.14 3.43 7.73
N ARG A 99 -7.88 4.32 6.78
CA ARG A 99 -7.79 3.99 5.36
C ARG A 99 -6.34 3.91 4.89
N ALA A 100 -6.11 3.22 3.78
CA ALA A 100 -4.81 3.15 3.10
C ALA A 100 -3.64 2.72 4.00
N GLN A 101 -3.89 1.84 4.97
CA GLN A 101 -2.88 1.37 5.90
C GLN A 101 -1.80 0.53 5.20
N ALA A 102 -0.65 0.33 5.85
CA ALA A 102 0.48 -0.45 5.35
C ALA A 102 0.94 -0.06 3.93
N GLY A 103 0.82 1.21 3.56
CA GLY A 103 1.25 1.71 2.25
C GLY A 103 0.32 1.35 1.09
N SER A 104 -0.92 0.95 1.36
CA SER A 104 -1.91 0.57 0.34
C SER A 104 -2.69 1.74 -0.26
N GLY A 105 -2.17 2.98 -0.17
CA GLY A 105 -2.85 4.17 -0.68
C GLY A 105 -3.15 4.14 -2.19
N ALA A 106 -2.29 3.48 -2.97
CA ALA A 106 -2.52 3.32 -4.41
C ALA A 106 -3.72 2.39 -4.74
N GLU A 107 -4.12 1.53 -3.82
CA GLU A 107 -5.27 0.63 -3.94
C GLU A 107 -6.57 1.25 -3.41
N MET A 108 -6.52 2.44 -2.81
CA MET A 108 -7.70 3.22 -2.44
C MET A 108 -8.25 3.92 -3.69
N ILE A 109 -9.01 3.19 -4.48
CA ILE A 109 -9.67 3.72 -5.70
C ILE A 109 -10.87 4.61 -5.34
N PRO A 110 -11.31 5.52 -6.23
CA PRO A 110 -12.43 6.44 -5.96
C PRO A 110 -13.69 5.75 -5.46
N VAL A 111 -14.06 4.63 -6.07
CA VAL A 111 -15.20 3.80 -5.65
C VAL A 111 -14.81 2.32 -5.78
N ARG A 112 -14.76 1.62 -4.68
CA ARG A 112 -14.71 0.16 -4.66
C ARG A 112 -16.13 -0.37 -4.53
N THR A 113 -16.64 -0.98 -5.58
CA THR A 113 -18.01 -1.52 -5.61
C THR A 113 -18.21 -2.63 -4.60
N ALA A 114 -19.45 -2.86 -4.18
CA ALA A 114 -19.82 -4.05 -3.40
C ALA A 114 -19.41 -5.35 -4.12
N GLY A 115 -19.23 -6.44 -3.36
CA GLY A 115 -18.71 -7.71 -3.84
C GLY A 115 -17.19 -7.83 -3.78
N ALA A 116 -16.46 -6.85 -3.26
CA ALA A 116 -15.04 -6.97 -3.02
C ALA A 116 -14.76 -7.98 -1.89
N ASN A 117 -13.67 -8.75 -2.02
CA ASN A 117 -13.24 -9.65 -0.97
C ASN A 117 -12.85 -8.87 0.29
N PHE A 118 -13.22 -9.41 1.44
CA PHE A 118 -12.82 -8.96 2.76
C PHE A 118 -12.03 -10.06 3.47
N VAL A 119 -10.86 -9.76 3.97
CA VAL A 119 -10.00 -10.68 4.73
C VAL A 119 -9.52 -10.00 5.99
N LEU A 120 -9.91 -10.49 7.16
CA LEU A 120 -9.34 -10.00 8.42
C LEU A 120 -7.88 -10.47 8.55
N LEU A 121 -6.95 -9.52 8.67
CA LEU A 121 -5.52 -9.80 8.77
C LEU A 121 -5.13 -10.03 10.25
N ASN A 122 -5.34 -11.22 10.71
CA ASN A 122 -4.97 -11.68 12.04
C ASN A 122 -4.03 -12.90 11.97
N ALA A 123 -3.73 -13.51 13.11
CA ALA A 123 -2.83 -14.66 13.20
C ALA A 123 -3.31 -15.91 12.41
N ALA A 124 -4.58 -15.95 11.97
CA ALA A 124 -5.08 -17.04 11.14
C ALA A 124 -4.70 -16.90 9.66
N VAL A 125 -4.19 -15.73 9.23
CA VAL A 125 -3.71 -15.50 7.86
C VAL A 125 -2.24 -15.90 7.78
N ASP A 126 -2.00 -17.08 7.27
CA ASP A 126 -0.65 -17.60 7.06
C ASP A 126 0.04 -16.93 5.85
N GLN A 127 1.30 -16.55 6.04
CA GLN A 127 2.12 -16.01 4.95
C GLN A 127 2.95 -17.13 4.31
N PRO A 128 2.95 -17.26 2.96
CA PRO A 128 3.84 -18.21 2.30
C PRO A 128 5.30 -17.90 2.60
N VAL A 129 6.11 -18.94 2.79
CA VAL A 129 7.57 -18.78 2.96
C VAL A 129 8.18 -18.44 1.61
N MET A 130 8.80 -17.27 1.53
CA MET A 130 9.52 -16.78 0.35
C MET A 130 10.86 -16.19 0.79
N THR A 131 11.88 -16.37 -0.04
CA THR A 131 13.17 -15.72 0.14
C THR A 131 13.17 -14.34 -0.53
N LEU A 132 14.11 -13.49 -0.14
CA LEU A 132 14.26 -12.17 -0.78
C LEU A 132 14.58 -12.29 -2.29
N ALA A 133 15.33 -13.34 -2.68
CA ALA A 133 15.65 -13.60 -4.10
C ALA A 133 14.43 -13.96 -4.95
N GLU A 134 13.35 -14.42 -4.33
CA GLU A 134 12.08 -14.75 -5.00
C GLU A 134 11.13 -13.55 -5.06
N ALA A 135 11.50 -12.43 -4.46
CA ALA A 135 10.67 -11.23 -4.48
C ALA A 135 10.45 -10.73 -5.92
N GLY A 136 9.20 -10.55 -6.32
CA GLY A 136 8.81 -10.17 -7.68
C GLY A 136 8.89 -11.30 -8.71
N GLN A 137 9.39 -12.50 -8.34
CA GLN A 137 9.40 -13.65 -9.25
C GLN A 137 8.06 -14.39 -9.18
N SER A 138 7.60 -14.86 -10.35
CA SER A 138 6.39 -15.70 -10.41
C SER A 138 6.68 -17.10 -9.86
N ALA A 139 5.77 -17.59 -9.04
CA ALA A 139 5.77 -18.96 -8.54
C ALA A 139 4.41 -19.60 -8.74
N ASP A 140 4.40 -20.91 -8.96
CA ASP A 140 3.20 -21.72 -8.98
C ASP A 140 2.93 -22.30 -7.60
N TRP A 141 1.68 -22.27 -7.20
CA TRP A 141 1.23 -22.74 -5.91
C TRP A 141 0.19 -23.85 -6.06
N ARG A 142 0.26 -24.85 -5.19
CA ARG A 142 -0.75 -25.88 -5.00
C ARG A 142 -1.25 -25.79 -3.56
N ILE A 143 -2.56 -25.54 -3.39
CA ILE A 143 -3.18 -25.36 -2.08
C ILE A 143 -4.33 -26.36 -1.97
N GLY A 144 -4.27 -27.26 -1.01
CA GLY A 144 -5.26 -28.32 -0.85
C GLY A 144 -5.08 -29.14 0.42
N PRO A 145 -5.91 -30.19 0.62
CA PRO A 145 -5.91 -31.02 1.80
C PRO A 145 -4.57 -31.74 2.01
N ALA A 146 -4.06 -31.69 3.26
CA ALA A 146 -2.74 -32.28 3.58
C ALA A 146 -2.68 -33.79 3.40
N GLN A 147 -3.81 -34.48 3.40
CA GLN A 147 -3.90 -35.94 3.27
C GLN A 147 -3.86 -36.43 1.80
N LEU A 148 -3.93 -35.53 0.84
CA LEU A 148 -3.92 -35.86 -0.58
C LEU A 148 -2.59 -35.45 -1.23
N ASP A 149 -2.25 -36.13 -2.32
CA ASP A 149 -1.13 -35.73 -3.17
C ASP A 149 -1.41 -34.37 -3.85
N TYR A 150 -0.39 -33.53 -4.00
CA TYR A 150 -0.54 -32.19 -4.61
C TYR A 150 -0.94 -32.23 -6.10
N GLY A 151 -0.85 -33.39 -6.77
CA GLY A 151 -1.39 -33.64 -8.11
C GLY A 151 -2.90 -33.87 -8.14
N SER A 152 -3.54 -34.09 -6.98
CA SER A 152 -4.98 -34.31 -6.90
C SER A 152 -5.77 -33.10 -7.42
N THR A 153 -6.93 -33.37 -8.04
CA THR A 153 -7.90 -32.35 -8.49
C THR A 153 -8.49 -31.52 -7.34
N ALA A 154 -8.38 -31.98 -6.10
CA ALA A 154 -8.76 -31.23 -4.90
C ALA A 154 -7.80 -30.07 -4.56
N TYR A 155 -6.63 -29.99 -5.22
CA TYR A 155 -5.70 -28.90 -5.05
C TYR A 155 -6.01 -27.75 -6.00
N ALA A 156 -6.23 -26.56 -5.45
CA ALA A 156 -6.27 -25.32 -6.23
C ALA A 156 -4.87 -24.99 -6.77
N ALA A 157 -4.81 -24.62 -8.05
CA ALA A 157 -3.59 -24.17 -8.71
C ALA A 157 -3.64 -22.64 -8.87
N ILE A 158 -2.62 -21.94 -8.40
CA ILE A 158 -2.51 -20.48 -8.48
C ILE A 158 -1.09 -20.15 -8.95
N SER A 159 -0.95 -19.23 -9.91
CA SER A 159 0.33 -18.61 -10.24
C SER A 159 0.33 -17.17 -9.70
N SER A 160 1.32 -16.82 -8.93
CA SER A 160 1.42 -15.51 -8.28
C SER A 160 2.88 -15.14 -8.04
N SER A 161 3.20 -13.86 -8.19
CA SER A 161 4.47 -13.30 -7.76
C SER A 161 4.32 -12.63 -6.40
N GLY A 162 5.32 -12.77 -5.54
CA GLY A 162 5.40 -12.00 -4.31
C GLY A 162 5.47 -10.49 -4.62
N GLY A 163 4.70 -9.69 -3.91
CA GLY A 163 4.69 -8.25 -4.11
C GLY A 163 6.00 -7.59 -3.65
N LEU A 164 6.51 -6.62 -4.43
CA LEU A 164 7.66 -5.80 -4.06
C LEU A 164 7.29 -4.61 -3.16
N LYS A 165 6.01 -4.33 -2.97
CA LYS A 165 5.52 -3.15 -2.27
C LYS A 165 6.12 -2.97 -0.84
N PRO A 166 6.17 -4.01 0.01
CA PRO A 166 6.78 -3.88 1.35
C PRO A 166 8.28 -3.60 1.33
N LEU A 167 8.93 -3.87 0.19
CA LEU A 167 10.38 -3.69 -0.02
C LEU A 167 10.73 -2.34 -0.64
N ARG A 168 9.75 -1.61 -1.17
CA ARG A 168 9.93 -0.30 -1.79
C ARG A 168 9.86 0.83 -0.76
N PRO A 169 10.55 1.96 -1.00
CA PRO A 169 10.47 3.12 -0.13
C PRO A 169 9.04 3.63 0.05
N LEU A 170 8.77 4.19 1.22
CA LEU A 170 7.53 4.93 1.47
C LEU A 170 7.52 6.26 0.70
N SER A 171 6.34 6.82 0.47
CA SER A 171 6.21 8.14 -0.17
C SER A 171 6.82 9.21 0.73
N PRO A 172 7.60 10.16 0.18
CA PRO A 172 8.08 11.32 0.92
C PRO A 172 6.93 12.13 1.52
N ALA A 173 7.13 12.64 2.75
CA ALA A 173 6.17 13.47 3.47
C ALA A 173 6.50 14.96 3.33
N TYR A 174 5.56 15.83 3.71
CA TYR A 174 5.75 17.29 3.73
C TYR A 174 6.30 17.86 2.41
N PHE A 175 5.86 17.31 1.29
CA PHE A 175 6.24 17.80 -0.04
C PHE A 175 5.70 19.21 -0.23
N ARG A 176 6.59 20.20 -0.35
CA ARG A 176 6.28 21.61 -0.39
C ARG A 176 7.05 22.32 -1.51
N VAL A 177 6.51 23.46 -1.93
CA VAL A 177 7.15 24.39 -2.87
C VAL A 177 7.11 25.78 -2.27
N GLN A 178 8.23 26.49 -2.40
CA GLN A 178 8.35 27.90 -2.10
C GLN A 178 8.80 28.65 -3.36
N LYS A 179 8.08 29.70 -3.74
CA LYS A 179 8.50 30.61 -4.82
C LYS A 179 9.62 31.51 -4.33
N LEU A 180 10.68 31.58 -5.09
CA LEU A 180 11.84 32.42 -4.87
C LEU A 180 12.09 33.31 -6.11
N PRO A 181 12.86 34.39 -6.01
CA PRO A 181 13.23 35.20 -7.19
C PRO A 181 13.94 34.40 -8.27
N VAL A 182 14.65 33.34 -7.90
CA VAL A 182 15.44 32.49 -8.79
C VAL A 182 14.68 31.25 -9.32
N GLY A 183 13.41 31.03 -8.89
CA GLY A 183 12.60 29.88 -9.28
C GLY A 183 11.77 29.31 -8.15
N PHE A 184 11.58 27.98 -8.16
CA PHE A 184 10.76 27.27 -7.19
C PHE A 184 11.63 26.30 -6.38
N SER A 185 11.68 26.48 -5.06
CA SER A 185 12.39 25.58 -4.14
C SER A 185 11.45 24.49 -3.65
N PHE A 186 11.72 23.25 -4.04
CA PHE A 186 11.05 22.05 -3.55
C PHE A 186 11.76 21.53 -2.30
N THR A 187 10.98 21.08 -1.32
CA THR A 187 11.47 20.39 -0.13
C THR A 187 10.53 19.28 0.27
N TRP A 188 11.07 18.22 0.88
CA TRP A 188 10.29 17.09 1.40
C TRP A 188 11.05 16.44 2.55
N ILE A 189 10.37 15.54 3.27
CA ILE A 189 10.96 14.75 4.34
C ILE A 189 10.94 13.28 3.93
N ARG A 190 12.08 12.63 4.04
CA ARG A 190 12.23 11.18 3.89
C ARG A 190 11.41 10.44 4.93
N ARG A 191 10.83 9.32 4.53
CA ARG A 191 10.22 8.36 5.43
C ARG A 191 11.00 7.05 5.38
N THR A 192 10.98 6.30 6.47
CA THR A 192 11.57 4.97 6.54
C THR A 192 10.52 3.91 6.85
N ARG A 193 10.79 2.69 6.42
CA ARG A 193 10.04 1.49 6.80
C ARG A 193 10.77 0.69 7.89
N ASP A 194 12.00 1.08 8.24
CA ASP A 194 12.85 0.41 9.20
C ASP A 194 12.95 1.27 10.47
N SER A 195 12.40 0.79 11.59
CA SER A 195 12.51 1.40 12.93
C SER A 195 12.25 2.91 12.95
N GLY A 196 11.29 3.39 12.16
CA GLY A 196 10.93 4.81 12.05
C GLY A 196 10.23 5.37 13.29
N ASP A 197 9.80 4.51 14.18
CA ASP A 197 9.14 4.78 15.46
C ASP A 197 10.10 4.73 16.66
N SER A 198 11.39 4.46 16.44
CA SER A 198 12.38 4.45 17.50
C SER A 198 12.71 5.87 18.00
N TRP A 199 12.58 6.07 19.30
CA TRP A 199 12.96 7.32 19.98
C TRP A 199 14.45 7.36 20.35
N ASP A 200 15.17 6.24 20.19
CA ASP A 200 16.59 6.13 20.54
C ASP A 200 17.53 6.65 19.45
N LEU A 201 17.00 6.91 18.25
CA LEU A 201 17.77 7.35 17.10
C LEU A 201 17.61 8.86 16.89
N ALA A 202 18.72 9.57 16.70
CA ALA A 202 18.72 10.99 16.36
C ALA A 202 18.16 11.26 14.94
N GLU A 203 18.26 10.28 14.03
CA GLU A 203 17.78 10.33 12.65
C GLU A 203 17.19 8.96 12.28
N VAL A 204 16.14 8.95 11.51
CA VAL A 204 15.54 7.68 11.04
C VAL A 204 16.48 6.95 10.09
N PRO A 205 16.59 5.61 10.16
CA PRO A 205 17.42 4.82 9.25
C PRO A 205 17.09 5.12 7.79
N LEU A 206 18.08 5.09 6.91
CA LEU A 206 17.83 5.28 5.48
C LEU A 206 17.02 4.12 4.89
N GLY A 207 17.29 2.89 5.32
CA GLY A 207 16.61 1.69 4.84
C GLY A 207 16.93 1.32 3.38
N GLU A 208 17.79 2.09 2.71
CA GLU A 208 18.20 1.92 1.31
C GLU A 208 19.72 2.03 1.19
N ALA A 209 20.28 1.49 0.09
CA ALA A 209 21.74 1.57 -0.17
C ALA A 209 22.24 3.03 -0.39
N GLY A 210 21.34 3.93 -0.80
CA GLY A 210 21.63 5.35 -1.01
C GLY A 210 20.35 6.17 -1.03
N GLU A 211 20.48 7.45 -0.70
CA GLU A 211 19.36 8.39 -0.75
C GLU A 211 19.20 8.91 -2.19
N THR A 212 18.09 8.56 -2.83
CA THR A 212 17.80 8.97 -4.22
C THR A 212 16.32 9.24 -4.38
N TYR A 213 15.99 10.33 -5.07
CA TYR A 213 14.61 10.75 -5.36
C TYR A 213 14.44 11.03 -6.84
N GLN A 214 13.23 10.77 -7.34
CA GLN A 214 12.78 11.20 -8.65
C GLN A 214 11.65 12.22 -8.46
N LEU A 215 11.90 13.46 -8.91
CA LEU A 215 10.94 14.55 -8.97
C LEU A 215 10.43 14.71 -10.40
N GLN A 216 9.12 14.70 -10.58
CA GLN A 216 8.48 14.99 -11.87
C GLN A 216 7.63 16.25 -11.75
N ILE A 217 7.85 17.19 -12.64
CA ILE A 217 7.08 18.43 -12.76
C ILE A 217 6.09 18.25 -13.89
N MET A 218 4.83 18.58 -13.68
CA MET A 218 3.72 18.23 -14.56
C MET A 218 2.89 19.45 -14.92
N HIS A 219 2.41 19.47 -16.16
CA HIS A 219 1.47 20.44 -16.68
C HIS A 219 0.32 19.73 -17.39
N ASN A 220 -0.92 20.02 -17.01
CA ASN A 220 -2.13 19.41 -17.59
C ASN A 220 -2.07 17.87 -17.65
N GLY A 221 -1.54 17.24 -16.59
CA GLY A 221 -1.41 15.78 -16.49
C GLY A 221 -0.19 15.18 -17.23
N ALA A 222 0.54 15.97 -18.03
CA ALA A 222 1.75 15.52 -18.72
C ALA A 222 3.02 15.90 -17.95
N VAL A 223 4.00 14.98 -17.94
CA VAL A 223 5.32 15.25 -17.34
C VAL A 223 6.11 16.17 -18.27
N GLN A 224 6.49 17.34 -17.76
CA GLN A 224 7.32 18.33 -18.46
C GLN A 224 8.80 18.08 -18.18
N ARG A 225 9.13 17.75 -16.92
CA ARG A 225 10.50 17.54 -16.50
C ARG A 225 10.59 16.40 -15.49
N THR A 226 11.62 15.58 -15.62
CA THR A 226 12.00 14.57 -14.62
C THR A 226 13.42 14.87 -14.12
N VAL A 227 13.58 14.93 -12.81
CA VAL A 227 14.85 15.20 -12.14
C VAL A 227 15.16 14.08 -11.17
N THR A 228 16.42 13.67 -11.11
CA THR A 228 16.94 12.77 -10.06
C THR A 228 17.83 13.58 -9.13
N THR A 229 17.63 13.47 -7.83
CA THR A 229 18.44 14.14 -6.79
C THR A 229 18.74 13.17 -5.65
N THR A 230 19.86 13.40 -4.96
CA THR A 230 20.29 12.65 -3.77
C THR A 230 20.04 13.43 -2.48
N SER A 231 19.41 14.58 -2.57
CA SER A 231 19.07 15.42 -1.42
C SER A 231 17.54 15.61 -1.34
N PRO A 232 16.97 15.79 -0.13
CA PRO A 232 15.52 15.98 0.04
C PRO A 232 15.04 17.38 -0.33
N ASN A 233 15.68 17.99 -1.32
CA ASN A 233 15.34 19.29 -1.89
C ASN A 233 15.77 19.40 -3.35
N TYR A 234 15.17 20.35 -4.07
CA TYR A 234 15.54 20.69 -5.44
C TYR A 234 15.14 22.13 -5.76
N LEU A 235 16.04 22.88 -6.38
CA LEU A 235 15.73 24.21 -6.92
C LEU A 235 15.39 24.07 -8.42
N TYR A 236 14.13 24.28 -8.74
CA TYR A 236 13.64 24.39 -10.12
C TYR A 236 13.83 25.83 -10.58
N ALA A 237 14.90 26.09 -11.37
CA ALA A 237 15.28 27.42 -11.78
C ALA A 237 14.17 28.09 -12.60
N ALA A 238 14.03 29.41 -12.47
CA ALA A 238 13.03 30.19 -13.21
C ALA A 238 13.20 30.03 -14.73
N ALA A 239 14.45 29.97 -15.22
CA ALA A 239 14.73 29.73 -16.65
C ALA A 239 14.22 28.36 -17.14
N ASP A 240 14.40 27.30 -16.33
CA ASP A 240 13.89 25.97 -16.62
C ASP A 240 12.36 25.96 -16.62
N ALA A 241 11.73 26.65 -15.65
CA ALA A 241 10.28 26.74 -15.57
C ALA A 241 9.70 27.48 -16.78
N VAL A 242 10.33 28.55 -17.24
CA VAL A 242 9.92 29.26 -18.45
C VAL A 242 10.11 28.39 -19.70
N ALA A 243 11.20 27.62 -19.79
CA ALA A 243 11.43 26.68 -20.90
C ALA A 243 10.35 25.59 -20.96
N ASP A 244 9.94 25.06 -19.81
CA ASP A 244 8.96 23.96 -19.73
C ASP A 244 7.51 24.42 -19.89
N PHE A 245 7.16 25.65 -19.46
CA PHE A 245 5.79 26.16 -19.43
C PHE A 245 5.52 27.31 -20.41
N GLY A 246 6.56 27.82 -21.07
CA GLY A 246 6.47 29.01 -21.94
C GLY A 246 6.52 30.33 -21.15
N THR A 247 6.01 30.34 -19.92
CA THR A 247 6.03 31.47 -18.96
C THR A 247 6.26 30.91 -17.56
N LEU A 248 6.59 31.80 -16.60
CA LEU A 248 6.70 31.37 -15.21
C LEU A 248 5.32 30.96 -14.70
N PRO A 249 5.10 29.67 -14.32
CA PRO A 249 3.79 29.20 -13.95
C PRO A 249 3.30 29.79 -12.62
N THR A 250 1.99 29.97 -12.50
CA THR A 250 1.30 30.32 -11.23
C THR A 250 0.68 29.09 -10.56
N SER A 251 0.55 27.98 -11.30
CA SER A 251 0.07 26.69 -10.80
C SER A 251 0.66 25.56 -11.62
N PHE A 252 1.03 24.48 -10.98
CA PHE A 252 1.48 23.22 -11.60
C PHE A 252 1.36 22.06 -10.61
N SER A 253 1.37 20.85 -11.12
CA SER A 253 1.45 19.64 -10.30
C SER A 253 2.88 19.09 -10.29
N ALA A 254 3.26 18.44 -9.20
CA ALA A 254 4.51 17.70 -9.14
C ALA A 254 4.35 16.41 -8.35
N ARG A 255 5.17 15.43 -8.71
CA ARG A 255 5.29 14.12 -8.06
C ARG A 255 6.68 13.93 -7.51
N ILE A 256 6.78 13.34 -6.32
CA ILE A 256 8.04 12.95 -5.72
C ILE A 256 7.97 11.49 -5.27
N THR A 257 9.00 10.73 -5.55
CA THR A 257 9.19 9.36 -5.07
C THR A 257 10.63 9.15 -4.63
N GLN A 258 10.84 8.40 -3.56
CA GLN A 258 12.17 7.87 -3.23
C GLN A 258 12.41 6.62 -4.06
N VAL A 259 13.63 6.41 -4.52
CA VAL A 259 14.00 5.31 -5.42
C VAL A 259 14.95 4.36 -4.70
N SER A 260 14.57 3.08 -4.61
CA SER A 260 15.47 2.00 -4.21
C SER A 260 16.24 1.49 -5.41
N THR A 261 17.54 1.31 -5.26
CA THR A 261 18.39 0.70 -6.29
C THR A 261 18.08 -0.79 -6.48
N ALA A 262 17.59 -1.46 -5.42
CA ALA A 262 17.26 -2.88 -5.45
C ALA A 262 15.82 -3.16 -5.91
N PHE A 263 14.86 -2.32 -5.51
CA PHE A 263 13.42 -2.61 -5.66
C PHE A 263 12.68 -1.59 -6.53
N GLY A 264 13.39 -0.61 -7.07
CA GLY A 264 12.82 0.42 -7.94
C GLY A 264 12.10 1.55 -7.18
N PRO A 265 11.30 2.34 -7.89
CA PRO A 265 10.62 3.49 -7.30
C PRO A 265 9.61 3.08 -6.24
N GLY A 266 9.60 3.82 -5.14
CA GLY A 266 8.66 3.70 -4.03
C GLY A 266 7.29 4.30 -4.31
N ALA A 267 6.52 4.48 -3.25
CA ALA A 267 5.23 5.15 -3.35
C ALA A 267 5.41 6.64 -3.70
N VAL A 268 4.46 7.18 -4.47
CA VAL A 268 4.49 8.55 -4.98
C VAL A 268 3.70 9.48 -4.05
N THR A 269 4.24 10.66 -3.78
CA THR A 269 3.46 11.80 -3.31
C THR A 269 3.24 12.76 -4.49
N GLU A 270 1.99 13.07 -4.80
CA GLU A 270 1.62 14.05 -5.82
C GLU A 270 0.88 15.22 -5.18
N ARG A 271 1.21 16.43 -5.61
CA ARG A 271 0.53 17.67 -5.19
C ARG A 271 0.42 18.66 -6.34
N THR A 272 -0.68 19.41 -6.31
CA THR A 272 -0.83 20.64 -7.10
C THR A 272 -0.44 21.83 -6.23
N PHE A 273 0.38 22.71 -6.78
CA PHE A 273 0.89 23.90 -6.12
C PHE A 273 0.37 25.14 -6.83
N ASN A 274 -0.21 26.06 -6.05
CA ASN A 274 -0.51 27.43 -6.46
C ASN A 274 0.61 28.32 -5.91
N VAL A 275 1.39 29.00 -6.75
CA VAL A 275 2.69 29.62 -6.44
C VAL A 275 2.76 31.08 -6.88
#